data_e1f7160079826d5e230b396fc32efd40
#
_entry.id   e1f7160079826d5e230b396fc32efd40
#
_cell.length_a   1.000
_cell.length_b   1.000
_cell.length_c   1.000
_cell.angle_alpha   90.00
_cell.angle_beta   90.00
_cell.angle_gamma   90.00
#
_symmetry.space_group_name_H-M   'P 1'
#
loop_
_entity.id
_entity.type
_entity.pdbx_description
1 polymer ?
#
loop_
_entity_poly.entity_id
_entity_poly.type
_entity_poly.pdbx_seq_one_letter_code
_entity_poly.pdbx_strand_id
1 'polypeptide(L)'
;MGMTGLAAMVAVIALTALRMPIALSLMLAGLAGLALSGSLDQALDPLSGLLTAPDLALVPLVLFLGNVAFYAGFATRVHDAAAVILQGWRGGLALAAIGGCAGFSATAGSSLGCAATLSRIAVPDMLRAGYDPRLAGASVAMGGTLGALLPPSMLLIVWGLLSGTPVAAMFLAGLLPAVLSLAGMAAVVLWWVWHDPAAAPVPPPLAMGPGAAMQAVWPAPILFAILVGGIASGLLSPVAAVAICLGLTLGFGLIQHRLTPETLWAGLRDALRQTASILLILVAGRLFLLFMDITGLPAAVADWAAATLPMPLAFALLGMACVALGLAVEPVAMLVLAMPFGLALATAWGLEAVWAGIVLVKLVEIALILPPLGLTVIVIGTAVGTVRPAAIFAGVGRFLFLDLLVLAALILFPALVWTVR
;
A
#
# COMPACT_ATOMS: atom_id res chain seq x y z
N MET A 1 -12.91 -28.79 14.01
CA MET A 1 -12.07 -27.59 14.15
C MET A 1 -12.11 -26.67 12.93
N GLY A 2 -11.97 -27.13 11.68
CA GLY A 2 -12.08 -26.24 10.50
C GLY A 2 -13.40 -25.46 10.38
N MET A 3 -14.53 -26.03 10.80
CA MET A 3 -15.81 -25.32 10.79
C MET A 3 -15.87 -24.13 11.75
N THR A 4 -15.15 -24.17 12.88
CA THR A 4 -15.09 -23.03 13.82
C THR A 4 -14.27 -21.87 13.23
N GLY A 5 -13.19 -22.18 12.51
CA GLY A 5 -12.41 -21.16 11.77
C GLY A 5 -13.25 -20.49 10.67
N LEU A 6 -14.00 -21.27 9.89
CA LEU A 6 -14.90 -20.75 8.87
C LEU A 6 -16.02 -19.87 9.50
N ALA A 7 -16.60 -20.33 10.60
CA ALA A 7 -17.60 -19.55 11.33
C ALA A 7 -17.05 -18.21 11.83
N ALA A 8 -15.79 -18.18 12.31
CA ALA A 8 -15.12 -16.94 12.72
C ALA A 8 -14.90 -15.99 11.53
N MET A 9 -14.46 -16.49 10.37
CA MET A 9 -14.32 -15.67 9.16
C MET A 9 -15.66 -15.05 8.77
N VAL A 10 -16.72 -15.86 8.71
CA VAL A 10 -18.09 -15.40 8.41
C VAL A 10 -18.55 -14.38 9.44
N ALA A 11 -18.28 -14.61 10.73
CA ALA A 11 -18.64 -13.68 11.80
C ALA A 11 -17.93 -12.33 11.65
N VAL A 12 -16.64 -12.30 11.35
CA VAL A 12 -15.90 -11.04 11.09
C VAL A 12 -16.52 -10.28 9.94
N ILE A 13 -16.80 -10.95 8.81
CA ILE A 13 -17.40 -10.32 7.64
C ILE A 13 -18.79 -9.78 7.97
N ALA A 14 -19.64 -10.58 8.65
CA ALA A 14 -20.98 -10.19 9.03
C ALA A 14 -21.00 -9.00 10.00
N LEU A 15 -20.15 -9.00 11.04
CA LEU A 15 -20.04 -7.91 12.00
C LEU A 15 -19.57 -6.62 11.30
N THR A 16 -18.61 -6.72 10.38
CA THR A 16 -18.13 -5.58 9.61
C THR A 16 -19.22 -5.05 8.66
N ALA A 17 -19.99 -5.93 8.02
CA ALA A 17 -21.13 -5.54 7.19
C ALA A 17 -22.24 -4.83 8.02
N LEU A 18 -22.37 -5.17 9.30
CA LEU A 18 -23.22 -4.47 10.27
C LEU A 18 -22.60 -3.15 10.78
N ARG A 19 -21.55 -2.65 10.14
CA ARG A 19 -20.83 -1.39 10.46
C ARG A 19 -20.03 -1.42 11.77
N MET A 20 -19.74 -2.60 12.32
CA MET A 20 -18.81 -2.69 13.43
C MET A 20 -17.38 -2.41 12.95
N PRO A 21 -16.57 -1.62 13.69
CA PRO A 21 -15.17 -1.43 13.36
C PRO A 21 -14.44 -2.78 13.23
N ILE A 22 -13.69 -2.96 12.13
CA ILE A 22 -13.06 -4.26 11.81
C ILE A 22 -12.14 -4.77 12.93
N ALA A 23 -11.42 -3.88 13.62
CA ALA A 23 -10.59 -4.24 14.76
C ALA A 23 -11.41 -4.92 15.87
N LEU A 24 -12.62 -4.42 16.15
CA LEU A 24 -13.51 -5.04 17.14
C LEU A 24 -14.07 -6.36 16.63
N SER A 25 -14.40 -6.45 15.34
CA SER A 25 -14.88 -7.71 14.74
C SER A 25 -13.81 -8.82 14.81
N LEU A 26 -12.56 -8.49 14.48
CA LEU A 26 -11.41 -9.40 14.60
C LEU A 26 -11.16 -9.82 16.06
N MET A 27 -11.18 -8.82 16.96
CA MET A 27 -10.96 -9.06 18.39
C MET A 27 -12.01 -9.96 18.99
N LEU A 28 -13.29 -9.71 18.71
CA LEU A 28 -14.41 -10.54 19.20
C LEU A 28 -14.32 -11.96 18.63
N ALA A 29 -14.08 -12.11 17.33
CA ALA A 29 -13.97 -13.42 16.71
C ALA A 29 -12.76 -14.20 17.25
N GLY A 30 -11.61 -13.54 17.40
CA GLY A 30 -10.40 -14.15 17.96
C GLY A 30 -10.58 -14.56 19.42
N LEU A 31 -11.02 -13.64 20.29
CA LEU A 31 -11.22 -13.93 21.72
C LEU A 31 -12.31 -14.96 21.96
N ALA A 32 -13.47 -14.85 21.29
CA ALA A 32 -14.54 -15.83 21.42
C ALA A 32 -14.08 -17.22 20.93
N GLY A 33 -13.34 -17.27 19.82
CA GLY A 33 -12.78 -18.51 19.30
C GLY A 33 -11.77 -19.14 20.26
N LEU A 34 -10.84 -18.37 20.82
CA LEU A 34 -9.86 -18.82 21.80
C LEU A 34 -10.55 -19.30 23.09
N ALA A 35 -11.58 -18.59 23.58
CA ALA A 35 -12.33 -18.98 24.75
C ALA A 35 -13.08 -20.31 24.51
N LEU A 36 -13.74 -20.46 23.37
CA LEU A 36 -14.47 -21.70 23.02
C LEU A 36 -13.54 -22.90 22.79
N SER A 37 -12.30 -22.67 22.35
CA SER A 37 -11.28 -23.71 22.19
C SER A 37 -10.55 -24.04 23.49
N GLY A 38 -10.78 -23.31 24.59
CA GLY A 38 -10.05 -23.45 25.84
C GLY A 38 -8.58 -23.00 25.79
N SER A 39 -8.23 -22.16 24.82
CA SER A 39 -6.85 -21.74 24.54
C SER A 39 -6.61 -20.26 24.82
N LEU A 40 -7.41 -19.64 25.68
CA LEU A 40 -7.34 -18.21 25.98
C LEU A 40 -6.01 -17.84 26.68
N ASP A 41 -5.46 -18.74 27.46
CA ASP A 41 -4.15 -18.64 28.12
C ASP A 41 -3.00 -18.46 27.13
N GLN A 42 -3.12 -19.03 25.92
CA GLN A 42 -2.11 -18.93 24.88
C GLN A 42 -2.05 -17.54 24.21
N ALA A 43 -3.00 -16.66 24.50
CA ALA A 43 -3.05 -15.32 23.88
C ALA A 43 -1.97 -14.36 24.38
N LEU A 44 -1.46 -14.58 25.61
CA LEU A 44 -0.53 -13.63 26.25
C LEU A 44 0.84 -13.56 25.57
N ASP A 45 1.42 -14.70 25.22
CA ASP A 45 2.77 -14.75 24.62
C ASP A 45 2.83 -14.04 23.26
N PRO A 46 1.94 -14.35 22.28
CA PRO A 46 1.93 -13.65 21.01
C PRO A 46 1.64 -12.14 21.12
N LEU A 47 0.82 -11.73 22.10
CA LEU A 47 0.56 -10.31 22.35
C LEU A 47 1.78 -9.63 22.96
N SER A 48 2.43 -10.24 23.94
CA SER A 48 3.65 -9.68 24.53
C SER A 48 4.76 -9.54 23.49
N GLY A 49 4.94 -10.56 22.62
CA GLY A 49 5.91 -10.52 21.54
C GLY A 49 5.63 -9.38 20.53
N LEU A 50 4.36 -9.14 20.18
CA LEU A 50 3.98 -8.02 19.33
C LEU A 50 4.27 -6.66 20.02
N LEU A 51 3.86 -6.51 21.27
CA LEU A 51 3.97 -5.25 22.00
C LEU A 51 5.42 -4.88 22.35
N THR A 52 6.31 -5.85 22.44
CA THR A 52 7.74 -5.64 22.68
C THR A 52 8.58 -5.60 21.41
N ALA A 53 7.99 -5.82 20.24
CA ALA A 53 8.69 -5.80 18.95
C ALA A 53 9.26 -4.38 18.68
N PRO A 54 10.58 -4.25 18.45
CA PRO A 54 11.19 -2.94 18.16
C PRO A 54 10.57 -2.25 16.95
N ASP A 55 10.20 -3.01 15.93
CA ASP A 55 9.61 -2.53 14.69
C ASP A 55 8.18 -1.97 14.89
N LEU A 56 7.53 -2.19 16.04
CA LEU A 56 6.25 -1.58 16.36
C LEU A 56 6.30 -0.05 16.35
N ALA A 57 7.46 0.53 16.70
CA ALA A 57 7.70 1.96 16.65
C ALA A 57 7.61 2.54 15.22
N LEU A 58 7.73 1.71 14.19
CA LEU A 58 7.55 2.15 12.80
C LEU A 58 6.14 2.66 12.53
N VAL A 59 5.12 2.10 13.18
CA VAL A 59 3.73 2.49 12.96
C VAL A 59 3.51 3.99 13.22
N PRO A 60 3.77 4.53 14.43
CA PRO A 60 3.63 5.96 14.67
C PRO A 60 4.62 6.81 13.86
N LEU A 61 5.86 6.35 13.68
CA LEU A 61 6.90 7.12 12.98
C LEU A 61 6.56 7.31 11.50
N VAL A 62 6.14 6.27 10.81
CA VAL A 62 5.78 6.34 9.37
C VAL A 62 4.53 7.19 9.17
N LEU A 63 3.52 7.03 10.01
CA LEU A 63 2.30 7.84 9.94
C LEU A 63 2.59 9.33 10.20
N PHE A 64 3.46 9.62 11.17
CA PHE A 64 3.85 11.00 11.43
C PHE A 64 4.73 11.57 10.31
N LEU A 65 5.67 10.79 9.78
CA LEU A 65 6.46 11.17 8.61
C LEU A 65 5.55 11.54 7.41
N GLY A 66 4.56 10.68 7.10
CA GLY A 66 3.61 10.92 6.01
C GLY A 66 2.79 12.19 6.20
N ASN A 67 2.27 12.43 7.41
CA ASN A 67 1.51 13.64 7.73
C ASN A 67 2.39 14.90 7.66
N VAL A 68 3.61 14.86 8.20
CA VAL A 68 4.57 15.98 8.10
C VAL A 68 4.92 16.27 6.64
N ALA A 69 5.20 15.26 5.83
CA ALA A 69 5.49 15.41 4.41
C ALA A 69 4.30 16.02 3.64
N PHE A 70 3.07 15.63 3.99
CA PHE A 70 1.85 16.20 3.42
C PHE A 70 1.74 17.70 3.74
N TYR A 71 1.83 18.09 5.02
CA TYR A 71 1.73 19.50 5.43
C TYR A 71 2.92 20.35 4.95
N ALA A 72 4.11 19.75 4.78
CA ALA A 72 5.27 20.41 4.17
C ALA A 72 5.11 20.63 2.65
N GLY A 73 4.03 20.12 2.01
CA GLY A 73 3.77 20.27 0.59
C GLY A 73 4.70 19.42 -0.29
N PHE A 74 5.19 18.32 0.24
CA PHE A 74 6.14 17.43 -0.44
C PHE A 74 5.54 16.79 -1.70
N ALA A 75 4.27 16.36 -1.64
CA ALA A 75 3.56 15.77 -2.76
C ALA A 75 3.50 16.71 -3.97
N THR A 76 3.14 17.98 -3.75
CA THR A 76 3.08 19.00 -4.81
C THR A 76 4.43 19.19 -5.47
N ARG A 77 5.51 19.32 -4.69
CA ARG A 77 6.85 19.54 -5.24
C ARG A 77 7.36 18.39 -6.08
N VAL A 78 7.14 17.16 -5.61
CA VAL A 78 7.55 15.97 -6.38
C VAL A 78 6.77 15.88 -7.68
N HIS A 79 5.46 16.16 -7.64
CA HIS A 79 4.64 16.20 -8.85
C HIS A 79 5.08 17.31 -9.81
N ASP A 80 5.23 18.54 -9.33
CA ASP A 80 5.61 19.70 -10.15
C ASP A 80 6.98 19.49 -10.81
N ALA A 81 7.95 18.96 -10.05
CA ALA A 81 9.27 18.67 -10.60
C ALA A 81 9.21 17.56 -11.68
N ALA A 82 8.42 16.51 -11.46
CA ALA A 82 8.20 15.48 -12.46
C ALA A 82 7.51 16.04 -13.70
N ALA A 83 6.52 16.94 -13.54
CA ALA A 83 5.83 17.61 -14.63
C ALA A 83 6.77 18.50 -15.45
N VAL A 84 7.71 19.20 -14.80
CA VAL A 84 8.73 20.03 -15.50
C VAL A 84 9.72 19.14 -16.27
N ILE A 85 10.17 18.04 -15.69
CA ILE A 85 11.10 17.11 -16.36
C ILE A 85 10.46 16.47 -17.60
N LEU A 86 9.17 16.17 -17.51
CA LEU A 86 8.39 15.47 -18.56
C LEU A 86 7.60 16.45 -19.45
N GLN A 87 7.81 17.77 -19.30
CA GLN A 87 7.16 18.77 -20.16
C GLN A 87 7.58 18.56 -21.63
N GLY A 88 6.66 18.83 -22.54
CA GLY A 88 6.87 18.58 -23.97
C GLY A 88 6.61 17.13 -24.42
N TRP A 89 6.49 16.20 -23.48
CA TRP A 89 6.12 14.83 -23.81
C TRP A 89 4.60 14.65 -23.83
N ARG A 90 4.07 13.97 -24.83
CA ARG A 90 2.66 13.52 -24.81
C ARG A 90 2.50 12.52 -23.68
N GLY A 91 1.49 12.72 -22.83
CA GLY A 91 1.31 11.91 -21.62
C GLY A 91 2.21 12.31 -20.44
N GLY A 92 3.05 13.36 -20.61
CA GLY A 92 4.01 13.80 -19.59
C GLY A 92 3.40 14.08 -18.23
N LEU A 93 2.20 14.71 -18.16
CA LEU A 93 1.53 14.95 -16.87
C LEU A 93 1.00 13.66 -16.23
N ALA A 94 0.57 12.67 -17.02
CA ALA A 94 0.14 11.37 -16.49
C ALA A 94 1.35 10.59 -15.92
N LEU A 95 2.48 10.60 -16.63
CA LEU A 95 3.75 10.05 -16.13
C LEU A 95 4.24 10.79 -14.88
N ALA A 96 4.11 12.13 -14.86
CA ALA A 96 4.45 12.96 -13.70
C ALA A 96 3.55 12.64 -12.50
N ALA A 97 2.27 12.36 -12.72
CA ALA A 97 1.36 11.94 -11.65
C ALA A 97 1.77 10.58 -11.06
N ILE A 98 2.10 9.60 -11.90
CA ILE A 98 2.61 8.28 -11.45
C ILE A 98 3.95 8.44 -10.72
N GLY A 99 4.90 9.19 -11.28
CA GLY A 99 6.18 9.50 -10.65
C GLY A 99 6.02 10.30 -9.35
N GLY A 100 5.08 11.24 -9.32
CA GLY A 100 4.69 11.99 -8.12
C GLY A 100 4.15 11.07 -7.02
N CYS A 101 3.30 10.11 -7.38
CA CYS A 101 2.82 9.07 -6.46
C CYS A 101 3.99 8.22 -5.94
N ALA A 102 4.87 7.74 -6.80
CA ALA A 102 6.04 6.96 -6.38
C ALA A 102 6.94 7.75 -5.40
N GLY A 103 7.27 9.01 -5.74
CA GLY A 103 8.11 9.85 -4.88
C GLY A 103 7.46 10.23 -3.56
N PHE A 104 6.15 10.53 -3.56
CA PHE A 104 5.42 10.82 -2.31
C PHE A 104 5.22 9.57 -1.46
N SER A 105 5.04 8.41 -2.07
CA SER A 105 4.91 7.12 -1.37
C SER A 105 6.12 6.80 -0.51
N ALA A 106 7.32 7.25 -0.92
CA ALA A 106 8.55 7.13 -0.12
C ALA A 106 8.51 7.89 1.23
N THR A 107 7.45 8.66 1.49
CA THR A 107 7.22 9.35 2.77
C THR A 107 5.86 9.07 3.37
N ALA A 108 4.85 8.80 2.55
CA ALA A 108 3.46 8.69 2.99
C ALA A 108 3.09 7.32 3.58
N GLY A 109 3.72 6.25 3.11
CA GLY A 109 3.48 4.87 3.59
C GLY A 109 2.07 4.32 3.38
N SER A 110 1.22 5.03 2.60
CA SER A 110 -0.20 4.69 2.40
C SER A 110 -0.63 4.93 0.96
N SER A 111 -1.11 3.88 0.30
CA SER A 111 -1.66 3.94 -1.06
C SER A 111 -2.89 4.84 -1.18
N LEU A 112 -3.85 4.69 -0.27
CA LEU A 112 -5.06 5.53 -0.26
C LEU A 112 -4.73 7.00 0.04
N GLY A 113 -3.83 7.26 1.00
CA GLY A 113 -3.36 8.60 1.33
C GLY A 113 -2.63 9.28 0.16
N CYS A 114 -1.80 8.52 -0.54
CA CYS A 114 -1.10 8.96 -1.74
C CYS A 114 -2.10 9.31 -2.85
N ALA A 115 -3.02 8.41 -3.18
CA ALA A 115 -4.04 8.64 -4.20
C ALA A 115 -4.94 9.84 -3.88
N ALA A 116 -5.40 9.99 -2.63
CA ALA A 116 -6.20 11.12 -2.18
C ALA A 116 -5.47 12.45 -2.33
N THR A 117 -4.18 12.48 -1.99
CA THR A 117 -3.37 13.70 -2.04
C THR A 117 -3.06 14.09 -3.48
N LEU A 118 -2.49 13.17 -4.26
CA LEU A 118 -2.09 13.43 -5.64
C LEU A 118 -3.27 13.67 -6.56
N SER A 119 -4.46 13.08 -6.27
CA SER A 119 -5.65 13.34 -7.08
C SER A 119 -6.08 14.82 -7.06
N ARG A 120 -5.93 15.50 -5.93
CA ARG A 120 -6.26 16.93 -5.79
C ARG A 120 -5.26 17.85 -6.50
N ILE A 121 -4.06 17.35 -6.79
CA ILE A 121 -2.98 18.09 -7.44
C ILE A 121 -2.98 17.76 -8.94
N ALA A 122 -2.72 16.50 -9.29
CA ALA A 122 -2.44 16.07 -10.64
C ALA A 122 -3.67 15.99 -11.54
N VAL A 123 -4.84 15.55 -11.02
CA VAL A 123 -6.04 15.40 -11.86
C VAL A 123 -6.54 16.73 -12.40
N PRO A 124 -6.69 17.81 -11.59
CA PRO A 124 -7.07 19.12 -12.12
C PRO A 124 -6.07 19.67 -13.13
N ASP A 125 -4.76 19.43 -12.95
CA ASP A 125 -3.72 19.89 -13.88
C ASP A 125 -3.85 19.18 -15.24
N MET A 126 -4.04 17.86 -15.23
CA MET A 126 -4.29 17.08 -16.44
C MET A 126 -5.57 17.51 -17.15
N LEU A 127 -6.66 17.71 -16.42
CA LEU A 127 -7.94 18.16 -17.03
C LEU A 127 -7.83 19.55 -17.64
N ARG A 128 -7.13 20.50 -16.98
CA ARG A 128 -6.86 21.85 -17.54
C ARG A 128 -6.01 21.79 -18.80
N ALA A 129 -5.10 20.82 -18.89
CA ALA A 129 -4.30 20.55 -20.09
C ALA A 129 -5.07 19.78 -21.17
N GLY A 130 -6.35 19.47 -20.98
CA GLY A 130 -7.20 18.77 -21.97
C GLY A 130 -7.03 17.25 -22.01
N TYR A 131 -6.47 16.64 -20.98
CA TYR A 131 -6.34 15.18 -20.90
C TYR A 131 -7.70 14.50 -20.74
N ASP A 132 -7.81 13.29 -21.31
CA ASP A 132 -8.97 12.43 -21.08
C ASP A 132 -9.16 12.15 -19.58
N PRO A 133 -10.34 12.38 -19.01
CA PRO A 133 -10.61 12.11 -17.59
C PRO A 133 -10.33 10.66 -17.18
N ARG A 134 -10.46 9.70 -18.11
CA ARG A 134 -10.14 8.29 -17.88
C ARG A 134 -8.65 8.11 -17.60
N LEU A 135 -7.80 8.73 -18.42
CA LEU A 135 -6.34 8.67 -18.25
C LEU A 135 -5.92 9.42 -16.98
N ALA A 136 -6.46 10.63 -16.77
CA ALA A 136 -6.11 11.46 -15.61
C ALA A 136 -6.42 10.77 -14.27
N GLY A 137 -7.64 10.24 -14.12
CA GLY A 137 -8.02 9.55 -12.89
C GLY A 137 -7.30 8.21 -12.70
N ALA A 138 -7.15 7.42 -13.77
CA ALA A 138 -6.49 6.11 -13.71
C ALA A 138 -5.00 6.22 -13.41
N SER A 139 -4.29 7.22 -13.95
CA SER A 139 -2.85 7.41 -13.66
C SER A 139 -2.60 7.64 -12.16
N VAL A 140 -3.45 8.42 -11.49
CA VAL A 140 -3.34 8.65 -10.05
C VAL A 140 -3.81 7.43 -9.26
N ALA A 141 -4.88 6.74 -9.68
CA ALA A 141 -5.36 5.54 -9.02
C ALA A 141 -4.28 4.45 -8.99
N MET A 142 -3.68 4.19 -10.15
CA MET A 142 -2.63 3.20 -10.28
C MET A 142 -1.32 3.64 -9.61
N GLY A 143 -0.91 4.89 -9.82
CA GLY A 143 0.27 5.44 -9.14
C GLY A 143 0.17 5.34 -7.62
N GLY A 144 -1.01 5.54 -7.05
CA GLY A 144 -1.29 5.40 -5.61
C GLY A 144 -0.96 4.01 -5.07
N THR A 145 -1.19 2.94 -5.85
CA THR A 145 -0.90 1.56 -5.42
C THR A 145 0.59 1.31 -5.15
N LEU A 146 1.50 2.10 -5.73
CA LEU A 146 2.93 2.02 -5.44
C LEU A 146 3.24 2.27 -3.95
N GLY A 147 2.38 2.99 -3.23
CA GLY A 147 2.53 3.26 -1.81
C GLY A 147 2.46 2.04 -0.89
N ALA A 148 1.97 0.93 -1.39
CA ALA A 148 1.96 -0.32 -0.64
C ALA A 148 3.25 -1.13 -0.79
N LEU A 149 4.00 -0.93 -1.87
CA LEU A 149 5.22 -1.67 -2.16
C LEU A 149 6.50 -0.85 -1.90
N LEU A 150 6.43 0.48 -2.11
CA LEU A 150 7.58 1.37 -1.86
C LEU A 150 7.74 1.65 -0.36
N PRO A 151 8.95 1.48 0.19
CA PRO A 151 9.23 1.84 1.59
C PRO A 151 9.14 3.35 1.85
N PRO A 152 8.68 3.75 3.07
CA PRO A 152 8.13 2.91 4.11
C PRO A 152 6.66 2.59 3.84
N SER A 153 6.29 1.32 3.73
CA SER A 153 4.91 0.90 3.47
C SER A 153 4.25 0.35 4.73
N MET A 154 3.05 0.84 5.05
CA MET A 154 2.29 0.38 6.21
C MET A 154 1.86 -1.08 6.07
N LEU A 155 1.49 -1.54 4.86
CA LEU A 155 1.11 -2.93 4.64
C LEU A 155 2.28 -3.88 4.84
N LEU A 156 3.48 -3.49 4.41
CA LEU A 156 4.70 -4.28 4.63
C LEU A 156 5.10 -4.32 6.11
N ILE A 157 4.91 -3.22 6.86
CA ILE A 157 5.12 -3.17 8.31
C ILE A 157 4.13 -4.11 9.02
N VAL A 158 2.84 -4.01 8.71
CA VAL A 158 1.80 -4.87 9.30
C VAL A 158 2.08 -6.35 9.03
N TRP A 159 2.47 -6.68 7.78
CA TRP A 159 2.88 -8.04 7.46
C TRP A 159 4.05 -8.49 8.32
N GLY A 160 5.13 -7.71 8.37
CA GLY A 160 6.33 -8.05 9.16
C GLY A 160 6.01 -8.29 10.63
N LEU A 161 5.24 -7.39 11.26
CA LEU A 161 4.86 -7.47 12.66
C LEU A 161 3.98 -8.69 12.98
N LEU A 162 3.07 -9.05 12.10
CA LEU A 162 2.13 -10.16 12.33
C LEU A 162 2.71 -11.52 11.94
N SER A 163 3.51 -11.61 10.88
CA SER A 163 4.16 -12.85 10.44
C SER A 163 5.47 -13.17 11.16
N GLY A 164 6.03 -12.20 11.89
CA GLY A 164 7.37 -12.31 12.48
C GLY A 164 8.50 -12.16 11.44
N THR A 165 8.20 -11.69 10.23
CA THR A 165 9.19 -11.45 9.18
C THR A 165 9.89 -10.10 9.43
N PRO A 166 11.23 -10.00 9.33
CA PRO A 166 11.93 -8.72 9.50
C PRO A 166 11.40 -7.64 8.55
N VAL A 167 10.99 -6.48 9.08
CA VAL A 167 10.44 -5.37 8.28
C VAL A 167 11.47 -4.86 7.27
N ALA A 168 12.77 -4.91 7.61
CA ALA A 168 13.85 -4.58 6.67
C ALA A 168 13.79 -5.45 5.41
N ALA A 169 13.62 -6.76 5.57
CA ALA A 169 13.51 -7.69 4.44
C ALA A 169 12.26 -7.39 3.59
N MET A 170 11.14 -7.08 4.23
CA MET A 170 9.91 -6.69 3.53
C MET A 170 10.10 -5.42 2.70
N PHE A 171 10.76 -4.40 3.25
CA PHE A 171 11.02 -3.14 2.54
C PHE A 171 11.90 -3.34 1.31
N LEU A 172 12.96 -4.14 1.43
CA LEU A 172 13.86 -4.41 0.31
C LEU A 172 13.21 -5.32 -0.74
N ALA A 173 12.47 -6.33 -0.32
CA ALA A 173 11.76 -7.25 -1.21
C ALA A 173 10.67 -6.54 -2.04
N GLY A 174 10.06 -5.48 -1.52
CA GLY A 174 9.05 -4.68 -2.22
C GLY A 174 9.59 -3.83 -3.37
N LEU A 175 10.91 -3.54 -3.40
CA LEU A 175 11.49 -2.59 -4.36
C LEU A 175 11.39 -3.06 -5.81
N LEU A 176 11.81 -4.29 -6.11
CA LEU A 176 11.77 -4.80 -7.49
C LEU A 176 10.33 -4.89 -8.03
N PRO A 177 9.35 -5.45 -7.29
CA PRO A 177 7.94 -5.39 -7.67
C PRO A 177 7.42 -3.97 -7.89
N ALA A 178 7.81 -3.00 -7.05
CA ALA A 178 7.43 -1.60 -7.21
C ALA A 178 8.00 -0.98 -8.50
N VAL A 179 9.28 -1.26 -8.81
CA VAL A 179 9.92 -0.79 -10.04
C VAL A 179 9.27 -1.40 -11.28
N LEU A 180 8.96 -2.72 -11.24
CA LEU A 180 8.24 -3.39 -12.34
C LEU A 180 6.85 -2.79 -12.54
N SER A 181 6.11 -2.53 -11.46
CA SER A 181 4.80 -1.87 -11.53
C SER A 181 4.91 -0.45 -12.08
N LEU A 182 5.88 0.35 -11.60
CA LEU A 182 6.13 1.70 -12.09
C LEU A 182 6.47 1.72 -13.58
N ALA A 183 7.39 0.88 -14.01
CA ALA A 183 7.79 0.76 -15.42
C ALA A 183 6.60 0.32 -16.29
N GLY A 184 5.81 -0.60 -15.78
CA GLY A 184 4.63 -1.05 -16.45
C GLY A 184 3.55 0.03 -16.57
N MET A 185 3.27 0.76 -15.52
CA MET A 185 2.34 1.90 -15.58
C MET A 185 2.80 2.95 -16.59
N ALA A 186 4.11 3.25 -16.62
CA ALA A 186 4.67 4.14 -17.63
C ALA A 186 4.48 3.60 -19.04
N ALA A 187 4.71 2.31 -19.26
CA ALA A 187 4.48 1.66 -20.55
C ALA A 187 3.02 1.74 -21.02
N VAL A 188 2.06 1.57 -20.09
CA VAL A 188 0.61 1.72 -20.41
C VAL A 188 0.29 3.15 -20.81
N VAL A 189 0.80 4.17 -20.11
CA VAL A 189 0.58 5.58 -20.50
C VAL A 189 1.14 5.85 -21.88
N LEU A 190 2.37 5.44 -22.16
CA LEU A 190 3.02 5.63 -23.46
C LEU A 190 2.28 4.89 -24.58
N TRP A 191 1.87 3.65 -24.34
CA TRP A 191 1.08 2.87 -25.27
C TRP A 191 -0.29 3.52 -25.55
N TRP A 192 -0.98 4.01 -24.49
CA TRP A 192 -2.28 4.68 -24.63
C TRP A 192 -2.16 5.93 -25.51
N VAL A 193 -1.19 6.80 -25.19
CA VAL A 193 -0.98 8.06 -25.94
C VAL A 193 -0.50 7.82 -27.37
N TRP A 194 0.20 6.73 -27.63
CA TRP A 194 0.60 6.35 -28.99
C TRP A 194 -0.61 5.95 -29.85
N HIS A 195 -1.58 5.23 -29.27
CA HIS A 195 -2.81 4.82 -29.99
C HIS A 195 -3.88 5.93 -30.05
N ASP A 196 -3.95 6.76 -29.04
CA ASP A 196 -4.91 7.84 -28.91
C ASP A 196 -4.19 9.12 -28.46
N PRO A 197 -3.54 9.83 -29.43
CA PRO A 197 -2.81 11.06 -29.11
C PRO A 197 -3.68 12.19 -28.56
N ALA A 198 -5.00 12.15 -28.81
CA ALA A 198 -5.95 13.13 -28.30
C ALA A 198 -6.21 12.97 -26.80
N ALA A 199 -5.98 11.77 -26.25
CA ALA A 199 -6.17 11.51 -24.82
C ALA A 199 -5.18 12.29 -23.92
N ALA A 200 -4.03 12.74 -24.46
CA ALA A 200 -3.02 13.46 -23.70
C ALA A 200 -2.30 14.48 -24.59
N PRO A 201 -2.88 15.63 -24.86
CA PRO A 201 -2.25 16.70 -25.60
C PRO A 201 -1.01 17.21 -24.86
N VAL A 202 -0.03 17.75 -25.61
CA VAL A 202 1.17 18.35 -25.00
C VAL A 202 0.75 19.62 -24.27
N PRO A 203 0.99 19.72 -22.95
CA PRO A 203 0.65 20.92 -22.21
C PRO A 203 1.56 22.11 -22.62
N PRO A 204 1.09 23.34 -22.42
CA PRO A 204 1.96 24.51 -22.59
C PRO A 204 3.15 24.43 -21.61
N PRO A 205 4.29 25.07 -21.95
CA PRO A 205 5.45 25.09 -21.08
C PRO A 205 5.09 25.64 -19.70
N LEU A 206 5.59 24.97 -18.66
CA LEU A 206 5.42 25.41 -17.29
C LEU A 206 6.32 26.63 -17.00
N ALA A 207 5.85 27.54 -16.16
CA ALA A 207 6.62 28.74 -15.76
C ALA A 207 7.88 28.40 -14.95
N MET A 208 7.94 27.21 -14.33
CA MET A 208 9.08 26.74 -13.57
C MET A 208 10.13 26.15 -14.49
N GLY A 209 11.37 26.63 -14.41
CA GLY A 209 12.50 26.06 -15.16
C GLY A 209 13.04 24.78 -14.51
N PRO A 210 13.79 23.93 -15.28
CA PRO A 210 14.32 22.65 -14.78
C PRO A 210 15.22 22.79 -13.54
N GLY A 211 15.99 23.87 -13.43
CA GLY A 211 16.84 24.13 -12.26
C GLY A 211 16.03 24.37 -10.99
N ALA A 212 14.96 25.16 -11.07
CA ALA A 212 14.08 25.40 -9.93
C ALA A 212 13.30 24.12 -9.53
N ALA A 213 12.90 23.31 -10.51
CA ALA A 213 12.27 22.00 -10.25
C ALA A 213 13.21 21.06 -9.50
N MET A 214 14.49 20.97 -9.93
CA MET A 214 15.49 20.16 -9.25
C MET A 214 15.75 20.64 -7.82
N GLN A 215 15.82 21.97 -7.60
CA GLN A 215 15.94 22.55 -6.27
C GLN A 215 14.70 22.31 -5.39
N ALA A 216 13.55 22.09 -5.97
CA ALA A 216 12.34 21.78 -5.21
C ALA A 216 12.25 20.30 -4.79
N VAL A 217 12.79 19.38 -5.61
CA VAL A 217 12.60 17.92 -5.43
C VAL A 217 13.78 17.21 -4.76
N TRP A 218 14.97 17.85 -4.67
CA TRP A 218 16.19 17.21 -4.17
C TRP A 218 16.04 16.50 -2.79
N PRO A 219 15.13 16.91 -1.87
CA PRO A 219 14.96 16.16 -0.62
C PRO A 219 14.42 14.74 -0.83
N ALA A 220 13.58 14.53 -1.88
CA ALA A 220 12.96 13.22 -2.13
C ALA A 220 13.99 12.09 -2.38
N PRO A 221 14.93 12.21 -3.33
CA PRO A 221 15.94 11.18 -3.54
C PRO A 221 16.86 10.99 -2.34
N ILE A 222 17.11 12.02 -1.53
CA ILE A 222 17.91 11.87 -0.31
C ILE A 222 17.16 11.07 0.74
N LEU A 223 15.89 11.37 0.99
CA LEU A 223 15.05 10.59 1.91
C LEU A 223 14.97 9.12 1.48
N PHE A 224 14.78 8.89 0.16
CA PHE A 224 14.75 7.54 -0.39
C PHE A 224 16.11 6.83 -0.25
N ALA A 225 17.22 7.52 -0.52
CA ALA A 225 18.57 6.98 -0.38
C ALA A 225 18.91 6.62 1.08
N ILE A 226 18.52 7.45 2.04
CA ILE A 226 18.69 7.15 3.47
C ILE A 226 17.85 5.94 3.88
N LEU A 227 16.59 5.92 3.48
CA LEU A 227 15.68 4.84 3.85
C LEU A 227 16.12 3.51 3.22
N VAL A 228 16.24 3.47 1.90
CA VAL A 228 16.55 2.22 1.19
C VAL A 228 18.04 1.89 1.28
N GLY A 229 18.92 2.85 1.01
CA GLY A 229 20.36 2.64 1.04
C GLY A 229 20.89 2.37 2.45
N GLY A 230 20.36 3.08 3.46
CA GLY A 230 20.72 2.86 4.86
C GLY A 230 20.33 1.47 5.37
N ILE A 231 19.13 0.99 4.99
CA ILE A 231 18.66 -0.36 5.35
C ILE A 231 19.40 -1.43 4.54
N ALA A 232 19.56 -1.26 3.23
CA ALA A 232 20.21 -2.23 2.35
C ALA A 232 21.69 -2.43 2.67
N SER A 233 22.38 -1.36 3.12
CA SER A 233 23.78 -1.45 3.58
C SER A 233 23.94 -2.06 4.98
N GLY A 234 22.84 -2.27 5.72
CA GLY A 234 22.88 -2.71 7.12
C GLY A 234 23.32 -1.63 8.11
N LEU A 235 23.55 -0.37 7.66
CA LEU A 235 23.98 0.73 8.53
C LEU A 235 22.86 1.22 9.43
N LEU A 236 21.61 1.16 8.96
CA LEU A 236 20.44 1.67 9.68
C LEU A 236 19.38 0.57 9.84
N SER A 237 18.84 0.48 11.05
CA SER A 237 17.59 -0.25 11.25
C SER A 237 16.42 0.50 10.57
N PRO A 238 15.32 -0.17 10.22
CA PRO A 238 14.14 0.50 9.66
C PRO A 238 13.64 1.67 10.53
N VAL A 239 13.63 1.49 11.84
CA VAL A 239 13.24 2.52 12.82
C VAL A 239 14.16 3.73 12.76
N ALA A 240 15.48 3.50 12.74
CA ALA A 240 16.45 4.59 12.66
C ALA A 240 16.36 5.33 11.32
N ALA A 241 16.22 4.62 10.20
CA ALA A 241 16.08 5.20 8.88
C ALA A 241 14.84 6.11 8.78
N VAL A 242 13.68 5.63 9.25
CA VAL A 242 12.43 6.41 9.26
C VAL A 242 12.53 7.60 10.21
N ALA A 243 13.14 7.44 11.38
CA ALA A 243 13.34 8.55 12.34
C ALA A 243 14.24 9.66 11.76
N ILE A 244 15.32 9.29 11.07
CA ILE A 244 16.17 10.26 10.35
C ILE A 244 15.39 10.96 9.24
N CYS A 245 14.63 10.23 8.43
CA CYS A 245 13.78 10.79 7.39
C CYS A 245 12.73 11.77 7.96
N LEU A 246 12.12 11.42 9.10
CA LEU A 246 11.19 12.32 9.82
C LEU A 246 11.88 13.60 10.27
N GLY A 247 13.06 13.49 10.91
CA GLY A 247 13.85 14.65 11.35
C GLY A 247 14.23 15.57 10.20
N LEU A 248 14.66 15.01 9.07
CA LEU A 248 15.00 15.79 7.87
C LEU A 248 13.75 16.45 7.27
N THR A 249 12.63 15.74 7.18
CA THR A 249 11.38 16.28 6.63
C THR A 249 10.85 17.43 7.50
N LEU A 250 10.92 17.29 8.83
CA LEU A 250 10.62 18.37 9.78
C LEU A 250 11.57 19.56 9.57
N GLY A 251 12.87 19.32 9.52
CA GLY A 251 13.87 20.38 9.29
C GLY A 251 13.62 21.14 8.00
N PHE A 252 13.41 20.44 6.88
CA PHE A 252 13.09 21.08 5.59
C PHE A 252 11.80 21.88 5.64
N GLY A 253 10.74 21.33 6.23
CA GLY A 253 9.46 22.00 6.33
C GLY A 253 9.51 23.28 7.18
N LEU A 254 10.29 23.26 8.27
CA LEU A 254 10.50 24.43 9.14
C LEU A 254 11.36 25.50 8.46
N ILE A 255 12.51 25.13 7.87
CA ILE A 255 13.40 26.06 7.16
C ILE A 255 12.68 26.77 6.00
N GLN A 256 11.75 26.06 5.36
CA GLN A 256 10.99 26.61 4.25
C GLN A 256 9.71 27.35 4.70
N HIS A 257 9.50 27.54 6.00
CA HIS A 257 8.32 28.17 6.59
C HIS A 257 6.98 27.57 6.13
N ARG A 258 6.98 26.25 5.79
CA ARG A 258 5.77 25.53 5.40
C ARG A 258 5.06 24.87 6.58
N LEU A 259 5.83 24.50 7.60
CA LEU A 259 5.29 23.92 8.82
C LEU A 259 5.11 25.01 9.87
N THR A 260 3.87 25.18 10.31
CA THR A 260 3.50 26.04 11.44
C THR A 260 3.20 25.16 12.66
N PRO A 261 3.18 25.72 13.88
CA PRO A 261 2.77 24.97 15.08
C PRO A 261 1.40 24.31 14.92
N GLU A 262 0.46 24.97 14.22
CA GLU A 262 -0.90 24.46 13.98
C GLU A 262 -0.87 23.24 13.05
N THR A 263 -0.10 23.29 11.94
CA THR A 263 0.01 22.16 11.00
C THR A 263 0.79 20.99 11.60
N LEU A 264 1.80 21.27 12.43
CA LEU A 264 2.52 20.23 13.18
C LEU A 264 1.60 19.53 14.18
N TRP A 265 0.81 20.30 14.94
CA TRP A 265 -0.17 19.74 15.87
C TRP A 265 -1.25 18.93 15.16
N ALA A 266 -1.76 19.43 14.02
CA ALA A 266 -2.70 18.68 13.19
C ALA A 266 -2.10 17.37 12.70
N GLY A 267 -0.86 17.41 12.15
CA GLY A 267 -0.16 16.21 11.70
C GLY A 267 0.09 15.20 12.81
N LEU A 268 0.49 15.65 14.00
CA LEU A 268 0.67 14.77 15.15
C LEU A 268 -0.65 14.14 15.60
N ARG A 269 -1.70 14.93 15.72
CA ARG A 269 -3.03 14.44 16.10
C ARG A 269 -3.56 13.40 15.13
N ASP A 270 -3.39 13.64 13.82
CA ASP A 270 -3.83 12.71 12.78
C ASP A 270 -2.98 11.42 12.81
N ALA A 271 -1.66 11.53 13.01
CA ALA A 271 -0.77 10.39 13.19
C ALA A 271 -1.16 9.54 14.42
N LEU A 272 -1.44 10.17 15.55
CA LEU A 272 -1.87 9.47 16.77
C LEU A 272 -3.18 8.72 16.59
N ARG A 273 -4.17 9.33 15.93
CA ARG A 273 -5.45 8.68 15.62
C ARG A 273 -5.28 7.47 14.73
N GLN A 274 -4.51 7.62 13.65
CA GLN A 274 -4.20 6.53 12.73
C GLN A 274 -3.41 5.43 13.42
N THR A 275 -2.42 5.78 14.25
CA THR A 275 -1.63 4.85 15.05
C THR A 275 -2.53 4.02 15.97
N ALA A 276 -3.42 4.67 16.72
CA ALA A 276 -4.34 3.97 17.63
C ALA A 276 -5.23 2.95 16.87
N SER A 277 -5.73 3.34 15.69
CA SER A 277 -6.53 2.45 14.85
C SER A 277 -5.72 1.24 14.38
N ILE A 278 -4.49 1.46 13.87
CA ILE A 278 -3.64 0.39 13.35
C ILE A 278 -3.16 -0.52 14.48
N LEU A 279 -2.76 0.03 15.62
CA LEU A 279 -2.37 -0.78 16.78
C LEU A 279 -3.52 -1.68 17.26
N LEU A 280 -4.74 -1.15 17.27
CA LEU A 280 -5.92 -1.95 17.63
C LEU A 280 -6.14 -3.09 16.63
N ILE A 281 -5.96 -2.83 15.31
CA ILE A 281 -6.05 -3.88 14.28
C ILE A 281 -4.92 -4.91 14.44
N LEU A 282 -3.70 -4.49 14.77
CA LEU A 282 -2.57 -5.40 15.00
C LEU A 282 -2.82 -6.34 16.18
N VAL A 283 -3.27 -5.81 17.31
CA VAL A 283 -3.62 -6.60 18.50
C VAL A 283 -4.76 -7.56 18.18
N ALA A 284 -5.84 -7.07 17.58
CA ALA A 284 -6.98 -7.89 17.19
C ALA A 284 -6.60 -8.95 16.14
N GLY A 285 -5.79 -8.54 15.16
CA GLY A 285 -5.27 -9.43 14.12
C GLY A 285 -4.40 -10.53 14.70
N ARG A 286 -3.54 -10.23 15.69
CA ARG A 286 -2.70 -11.24 16.34
C ARG A 286 -3.52 -12.31 17.06
N LEU A 287 -4.57 -11.89 17.76
CA LEU A 287 -5.52 -12.83 18.41
C LEU A 287 -6.27 -13.67 17.38
N PHE A 288 -6.74 -13.05 16.32
CA PHE A 288 -7.44 -13.74 15.25
C PHE A 288 -6.54 -14.76 14.53
N LEU A 289 -5.29 -14.38 14.20
CA LEU A 289 -4.31 -15.28 13.58
C LEU A 289 -3.99 -16.49 14.47
N LEU A 290 -3.78 -16.27 15.77
CA LEU A 290 -3.59 -17.36 16.72
C LEU A 290 -4.78 -18.34 16.72
N PHE A 291 -6.01 -17.81 16.75
CA PHE A 291 -7.20 -18.66 16.68
C PHE A 291 -7.28 -19.40 15.35
N MET A 292 -7.01 -18.77 14.23
CA MET A 292 -7.01 -19.41 12.91
C MET A 292 -5.99 -20.57 12.83
N ASP A 293 -4.82 -20.40 13.43
CA ASP A 293 -3.80 -21.45 13.55
C ASP A 293 -4.32 -22.65 14.36
N ILE A 294 -4.92 -22.41 15.53
CA ILE A 294 -5.49 -23.46 16.38
C ILE A 294 -6.60 -24.24 15.66
N THR A 295 -7.38 -23.57 14.81
CA THR A 295 -8.44 -24.26 14.03
C THR A 295 -7.89 -25.19 12.96
N GLY A 296 -6.66 -24.99 12.50
CA GLY A 296 -6.04 -25.70 11.39
C GLY A 296 -6.70 -25.44 10.03
N LEU A 297 -7.67 -24.51 9.94
CA LEU A 297 -8.38 -24.22 8.69
C LEU A 297 -7.44 -23.74 7.58
N PRO A 298 -6.50 -22.78 7.81
CA PRO A 298 -5.59 -22.34 6.78
C PRO A 298 -4.71 -23.46 6.23
N ALA A 299 -4.19 -24.32 7.10
CA ALA A 299 -3.40 -25.48 6.71
C ALA A 299 -4.22 -26.49 5.88
N ALA A 300 -5.43 -26.83 6.31
CA ALA A 300 -6.29 -27.74 5.57
C ALA A 300 -6.68 -27.20 4.18
N VAL A 301 -6.90 -25.88 4.05
CA VAL A 301 -7.14 -25.23 2.74
C VAL A 301 -5.89 -25.29 1.87
N ALA A 302 -4.71 -25.05 2.44
CA ALA A 302 -3.45 -25.09 1.72
C ALA A 302 -3.10 -26.51 1.24
N ASP A 303 -3.28 -27.52 2.09
CA ASP A 303 -3.06 -28.94 1.74
C ASP A 303 -4.01 -29.38 0.62
N TRP A 304 -5.29 -29.04 0.72
CA TRP A 304 -6.27 -29.31 -0.32
C TRP A 304 -5.86 -28.61 -1.64
N ALA A 305 -5.49 -27.34 -1.59
CA ALA A 305 -5.10 -26.58 -2.75
C ALA A 305 -3.82 -27.16 -3.40
N ALA A 306 -2.82 -27.52 -2.61
CA ALA A 306 -1.57 -28.10 -3.11
C ALA A 306 -1.79 -29.49 -3.75
N ALA A 307 -2.77 -30.26 -3.25
CA ALA A 307 -3.10 -31.56 -3.81
C ALA A 307 -3.94 -31.49 -5.10
N THR A 308 -4.71 -30.42 -5.30
CA THR A 308 -5.72 -30.36 -6.37
C THR A 308 -5.50 -29.27 -7.43
N LEU A 309 -4.75 -28.22 -7.10
CA LEU A 309 -4.59 -27.02 -7.92
C LEU A 309 -3.12 -26.75 -8.23
N PRO A 310 -2.82 -26.20 -9.41
CA PRO A 310 -1.51 -25.58 -9.64
C PRO A 310 -1.37 -24.30 -8.83
N MET A 311 -0.16 -23.99 -8.34
CA MET A 311 0.13 -22.82 -7.50
C MET A 311 -0.45 -21.51 -8.04
N PRO A 312 -0.34 -21.13 -9.33
CA PRO A 312 -0.90 -19.88 -9.84
C PRO A 312 -2.42 -19.79 -9.67
N LEU A 313 -3.13 -20.92 -9.82
CA LEU A 313 -4.59 -20.94 -9.66
C LEU A 313 -4.99 -20.78 -8.19
N ALA A 314 -4.26 -21.39 -7.26
CA ALA A 314 -4.51 -21.23 -5.83
C ALA A 314 -4.35 -19.76 -5.39
N PHE A 315 -3.29 -19.07 -5.83
CA PHE A 315 -3.11 -17.64 -5.56
C PHE A 315 -4.10 -16.75 -6.31
N ALA A 316 -4.56 -17.13 -7.51
CA ALA A 316 -5.64 -16.43 -8.20
C ALA A 316 -6.97 -16.53 -7.42
N LEU A 317 -7.29 -17.69 -6.84
CA LEU A 317 -8.46 -17.87 -5.98
C LEU A 317 -8.35 -17.03 -4.69
N LEU A 318 -7.17 -16.98 -4.08
CA LEU A 318 -6.90 -16.09 -2.95
C LEU A 318 -7.09 -14.62 -3.34
N GLY A 319 -6.63 -14.24 -4.54
CA GLY A 319 -6.85 -12.90 -5.10
C GLY A 319 -8.34 -12.57 -5.27
N MET A 320 -9.13 -13.50 -5.78
CA MET A 320 -10.58 -13.31 -5.89
C MET A 320 -11.24 -13.16 -4.50
N ALA A 321 -10.77 -13.91 -3.51
CA ALA A 321 -11.22 -13.72 -2.12
C ALA A 321 -10.84 -12.32 -1.59
N CYS A 322 -9.63 -11.82 -1.88
CA CYS A 322 -9.24 -10.44 -1.54
C CYS A 322 -10.14 -9.41 -2.22
N VAL A 323 -10.49 -9.60 -3.51
CA VAL A 323 -11.44 -8.71 -4.20
C VAL A 323 -12.80 -8.72 -3.52
N ALA A 324 -13.30 -9.88 -3.13
CA ALA A 324 -14.56 -9.99 -2.38
C ALA A 324 -14.48 -9.31 -1.01
N LEU A 325 -13.36 -9.48 -0.28
CA LEU A 325 -13.11 -8.79 0.99
C LEU A 325 -13.03 -7.28 0.82
N GLY A 326 -12.44 -6.79 -0.28
CA GLY A 326 -12.34 -5.35 -0.60
C GLY A 326 -13.69 -4.64 -0.73
N LEU A 327 -14.79 -5.38 -0.82
CA LEU A 327 -16.15 -4.84 -0.77
C LEU A 327 -16.57 -4.40 0.66
N ALA A 328 -15.91 -4.92 1.67
CA ALA A 328 -16.37 -4.76 3.06
C ALA A 328 -15.31 -4.15 3.98
N VAL A 329 -14.01 -4.31 3.66
CA VAL A 329 -12.93 -3.99 4.60
C VAL A 329 -11.83 -3.13 3.97
N GLU A 330 -11.12 -2.38 4.82
CA GLU A 330 -9.96 -1.56 4.44
C GLU A 330 -8.70 -2.42 4.16
N PRO A 331 -7.66 -1.86 3.51
CA PRO A 331 -6.47 -2.60 3.08
C PRO A 331 -5.77 -3.38 4.18
N VAL A 332 -5.56 -2.77 5.36
CA VAL A 332 -4.86 -3.41 6.50
C VAL A 332 -5.67 -4.61 7.00
N ALA A 333 -6.96 -4.44 7.14
CA ALA A 333 -7.84 -5.52 7.58
C ALA A 333 -7.95 -6.66 6.55
N MET A 334 -7.98 -6.31 5.26
CA MET A 334 -7.95 -7.29 4.18
C MET A 334 -6.67 -8.13 4.23
N LEU A 335 -5.52 -7.46 4.44
CA LEU A 335 -4.25 -8.13 4.60
C LEU A 335 -4.27 -9.11 5.78
N VAL A 336 -4.78 -8.68 6.95
CA VAL A 336 -4.88 -9.52 8.15
C VAL A 336 -5.77 -10.73 7.93
N LEU A 337 -6.92 -10.58 7.26
CA LEU A 337 -7.84 -11.68 6.98
C LEU A 337 -7.29 -12.69 5.95
N ALA A 338 -6.56 -12.21 4.95
CA ALA A 338 -5.97 -13.05 3.91
C ALA A 338 -4.64 -13.71 4.35
N MET A 339 -3.96 -13.12 5.35
CA MET A 339 -2.64 -13.53 5.81
C MET A 339 -2.53 -15.02 6.19
N PRO A 340 -3.42 -15.62 7.01
CA PRO A 340 -3.25 -17.00 7.42
C PRO A 340 -3.30 -17.96 6.23
N PHE A 341 -4.14 -17.67 5.23
CA PHE A 341 -4.23 -18.48 4.02
C PHE A 341 -3.03 -18.26 3.10
N GLY A 342 -2.58 -17.01 2.94
CA GLY A 342 -1.40 -16.69 2.12
C GLY A 342 -0.12 -17.32 2.65
N LEU A 343 0.08 -17.32 3.99
CA LEU A 343 1.21 -17.98 4.64
C LEU A 343 1.14 -19.51 4.49
N ALA A 344 -0.03 -20.10 4.76
CA ALA A 344 -0.22 -21.54 4.63
C ALA A 344 0.01 -22.01 3.19
N LEU A 345 -0.55 -21.30 2.20
CA LEU A 345 -0.32 -21.60 0.78
C LEU A 345 1.16 -21.49 0.42
N ALA A 346 1.85 -20.41 0.79
CA ALA A 346 3.26 -20.26 0.50
C ALA A 346 4.09 -21.41 1.11
N THR A 347 3.81 -21.79 2.36
CA THR A 347 4.48 -22.89 3.04
C THR A 347 4.25 -24.23 2.32
N ALA A 348 3.03 -24.49 1.82
CA ALA A 348 2.69 -25.71 1.09
C ALA A 348 3.48 -25.88 -0.21
N TRP A 349 3.92 -24.77 -0.83
CA TRP A 349 4.81 -24.80 -2.00
C TRP A 349 6.28 -24.50 -1.66
N GLY A 350 6.68 -24.51 -0.38
CA GLY A 350 8.06 -24.28 0.05
C GLY A 350 8.57 -22.86 -0.18
N LEU A 351 7.65 -21.86 -0.21
CA LEU A 351 7.98 -20.45 -0.44
C LEU A 351 8.10 -19.69 0.90
N GLU A 352 8.94 -18.67 0.90
CA GLU A 352 9.23 -17.87 2.10
C GLU A 352 8.08 -16.91 2.45
N ALA A 353 7.94 -16.59 3.75
CA ALA A 353 6.94 -15.63 4.25
C ALA A 353 7.13 -14.21 3.65
N VAL A 354 8.37 -13.82 3.32
CA VAL A 354 8.64 -12.55 2.61
C VAL A 354 7.93 -12.52 1.26
N TRP A 355 8.09 -13.58 0.47
CA TRP A 355 7.43 -13.70 -0.83
C TRP A 355 5.90 -13.65 -0.70
N ALA A 356 5.35 -14.42 0.23
CA ALA A 356 3.91 -14.43 0.51
C ALA A 356 3.39 -13.02 0.83
N GLY A 357 4.14 -12.24 1.62
CA GLY A 357 3.80 -10.88 1.97
C GLY A 357 3.73 -9.95 0.77
N ILE A 358 4.74 -10.01 -0.10
CA ILE A 358 4.76 -9.17 -1.31
C ILE A 358 3.61 -9.51 -2.25
N VAL A 359 3.35 -10.82 -2.48
CA VAL A 359 2.24 -11.27 -3.34
C VAL A 359 0.90 -10.85 -2.73
N LEU A 360 0.72 -11.02 -1.42
CA LEU A 360 -0.53 -10.64 -0.75
C LEU A 360 -0.76 -9.13 -0.78
N VAL A 361 0.26 -8.33 -0.51
CA VAL A 361 0.17 -6.87 -0.62
C VAL A 361 -0.22 -6.47 -2.04
N LYS A 362 0.34 -7.11 -3.06
CA LYS A 362 -0.03 -6.86 -4.46
C LYS A 362 -1.48 -7.25 -4.77
N LEU A 363 -1.96 -8.37 -4.23
CA LEU A 363 -3.36 -8.79 -4.35
C LEU A 363 -4.32 -7.81 -3.68
N VAL A 364 -3.97 -7.33 -2.48
CA VAL A 364 -4.74 -6.30 -1.77
C VAL A 364 -4.84 -5.01 -2.60
N GLU A 365 -3.72 -4.54 -3.16
CA GLU A 365 -3.72 -3.32 -3.99
C GLU A 365 -4.58 -3.47 -5.26
N ILE A 366 -4.52 -4.62 -5.93
CA ILE A 366 -5.37 -4.91 -7.08
C ILE A 366 -6.85 -4.89 -6.67
N ALA A 367 -7.18 -5.48 -5.51
CA ALA A 367 -8.55 -5.48 -5.00
C ALA A 367 -9.08 -4.06 -4.73
N LEU A 368 -8.21 -3.12 -4.30
CA LEU A 368 -8.58 -1.74 -4.01
C LEU A 368 -8.89 -0.88 -5.25
N ILE A 369 -8.48 -1.30 -6.42
CA ILE A 369 -8.74 -0.58 -7.67
C ILE A 369 -9.82 -1.24 -8.53
N LEU A 370 -10.17 -2.51 -8.23
CA LEU A 370 -11.15 -3.27 -9.01
C LEU A 370 -12.59 -2.85 -8.71
N PRO A 371 -13.48 -2.82 -9.74
CA PRO A 371 -14.91 -2.69 -9.50
C PRO A 371 -15.45 -3.92 -8.75
N PRO A 372 -16.55 -3.80 -7.97
CA PRO A 372 -17.51 -2.68 -8.03
C PRO A 372 -17.21 -1.52 -7.08
N LEU A 373 -16.42 -1.70 -6.02
CA LEU A 373 -16.15 -0.61 -5.07
C LEU A 373 -14.90 0.16 -5.42
N GLY A 374 -13.75 -0.50 -5.59
CA GLY A 374 -12.49 0.17 -5.90
C GLY A 374 -12.22 1.37 -4.98
N LEU A 375 -11.95 1.13 -3.70
CA LEU A 375 -11.83 2.20 -2.70
C LEU A 375 -10.95 3.37 -3.17
N THR A 376 -9.84 3.07 -3.84
CA THR A 376 -8.94 4.09 -4.39
C THR A 376 -9.66 4.95 -5.44
N VAL A 377 -10.47 4.34 -6.31
CA VAL A 377 -11.23 5.05 -7.33
C VAL A 377 -12.30 5.94 -6.72
N ILE A 378 -13.01 5.44 -5.70
CA ILE A 378 -14.03 6.23 -4.98
C ILE A 378 -13.37 7.40 -4.26
N VAL A 379 -12.24 7.19 -3.58
CA VAL A 379 -11.49 8.25 -2.89
C VAL A 379 -11.08 9.35 -3.88
N ILE A 380 -10.57 8.99 -5.06
CA ILE A 380 -10.22 9.98 -6.08
C ILE A 380 -11.46 10.71 -6.59
N GLY A 381 -12.53 9.98 -6.94
CA GLY A 381 -13.77 10.57 -7.41
C GLY A 381 -14.38 11.58 -6.43
N THR A 382 -14.35 11.26 -5.12
CA THR A 382 -14.83 12.16 -4.07
C THR A 382 -13.87 13.33 -3.80
N ALA A 383 -12.56 13.10 -3.88
CA ALA A 383 -11.55 14.12 -3.61
C ALA A 383 -11.50 15.21 -4.69
N VAL A 384 -11.74 14.84 -5.95
CA VAL A 384 -11.69 15.75 -7.12
C VAL A 384 -13.09 16.29 -7.47
N GLY A 385 -14.14 15.48 -7.35
CA GLY A 385 -15.53 15.85 -7.63
C GLY A 385 -15.89 16.08 -9.10
N THR A 386 -14.89 16.28 -9.98
CA THR A 386 -15.10 16.59 -11.42
C THR A 386 -15.02 15.36 -12.31
N VAL A 387 -14.42 14.28 -11.85
CA VAL A 387 -14.28 13.02 -12.61
C VAL A 387 -15.18 11.94 -12.01
N ARG A 388 -16.05 11.38 -12.84
CA ARG A 388 -16.95 10.30 -12.41
C ARG A 388 -16.15 9.02 -12.14
N PRO A 389 -16.41 8.27 -11.04
CA PRO A 389 -15.75 7.00 -10.76
C PRO A 389 -15.78 6.01 -11.92
N ALA A 390 -16.89 5.96 -12.68
CA ALA A 390 -17.01 5.09 -13.86
C ALA A 390 -15.96 5.41 -14.95
N ALA A 391 -15.60 6.67 -15.13
CA ALA A 391 -14.53 7.06 -16.06
C ALA A 391 -13.17 6.57 -15.56
N ILE A 392 -12.91 6.70 -14.25
CA ILE A 392 -11.65 6.21 -13.64
C ILE A 392 -11.55 4.69 -13.80
N PHE A 393 -12.61 3.93 -13.52
CA PHE A 393 -12.64 2.48 -13.71
C PHE A 393 -12.36 2.08 -15.17
N ALA A 394 -12.96 2.80 -16.15
CA ALA A 394 -12.71 2.54 -17.57
C ALA A 394 -11.22 2.77 -17.93
N GLY A 395 -10.56 3.74 -17.28
CA GLY A 395 -9.13 3.98 -17.44
C GLY A 395 -8.27 2.89 -16.77
N VAL A 396 -8.59 2.56 -15.51
CA VAL A 396 -7.89 1.54 -14.71
C VAL A 396 -7.84 0.19 -15.43
N GLY A 397 -8.88 -0.19 -16.16
CA GLY A 397 -8.93 -1.46 -16.90
C GLY A 397 -7.73 -1.70 -17.83
N ARG A 398 -7.16 -0.63 -18.42
CA ARG A 398 -5.96 -0.74 -19.27
C ARG A 398 -4.69 -1.01 -18.47
N PHE A 399 -4.56 -0.41 -17.30
CA PHE A 399 -3.42 -0.61 -16.39
C PHE A 399 -3.52 -1.96 -15.68
N LEU A 400 -4.74 -2.42 -15.37
CA LEU A 400 -4.98 -3.65 -14.64
C LEU A 400 -4.36 -4.87 -15.35
N PHE A 401 -4.46 -4.93 -16.69
CA PHE A 401 -3.86 -6.02 -17.44
C PHE A 401 -2.36 -6.16 -17.15
N LEU A 402 -1.65 -5.02 -17.14
CA LEU A 402 -0.22 -5.04 -16.85
C LEU A 402 0.08 -5.34 -15.39
N ASP A 403 -0.75 -4.84 -14.48
CA ASP A 403 -0.60 -5.09 -13.04
C ASP A 403 -0.81 -6.57 -12.71
N LEU A 404 -1.74 -7.24 -13.41
CA LEU A 404 -1.93 -8.68 -13.36
C LEU A 404 -0.74 -9.45 -13.98
N LEU A 405 -0.09 -8.92 -15.02
CA LEU A 405 1.14 -9.50 -15.57
C LEU A 405 2.29 -9.43 -14.55
N VAL A 406 2.44 -8.31 -13.85
CA VAL A 406 3.43 -8.19 -12.77
C VAL A 406 3.13 -9.19 -11.67
N LEU A 407 1.88 -9.31 -11.23
CA LEU A 407 1.47 -10.31 -10.24
C LEU A 407 1.77 -11.75 -10.73
N ALA A 408 1.41 -12.06 -11.96
CA ALA A 408 1.70 -13.38 -12.57
C ALA A 408 3.21 -13.65 -12.61
N ALA A 409 4.02 -12.64 -12.96
CA ALA A 409 5.48 -12.77 -12.94
C ALA A 409 6.02 -13.05 -11.53
N LEU A 410 5.50 -12.40 -10.50
CA LEU A 410 5.90 -12.64 -9.10
C LEU A 410 5.51 -14.04 -8.62
N ILE A 411 4.36 -14.57 -9.09
CA ILE A 411 3.90 -15.93 -8.75
C ILE A 411 4.71 -16.98 -9.51
N LEU A 412 4.94 -16.79 -10.81
CA LEU A 412 5.65 -17.77 -11.65
C LEU A 412 7.17 -17.78 -11.44
N PHE A 413 7.71 -16.63 -11.02
CA PHE A 413 9.15 -16.44 -10.80
C PHE A 413 9.39 -15.88 -9.38
N PRO A 414 9.29 -16.72 -8.32
CA PRO A 414 9.48 -16.28 -6.95
C PRO A 414 10.81 -15.55 -6.68
N ALA A 415 11.84 -15.86 -7.45
CA ALA A 415 13.15 -15.19 -7.38
C ALA A 415 13.10 -13.68 -7.71
N LEU A 416 12.02 -13.16 -8.31
CA LEU A 416 11.81 -11.73 -8.49
C LEU A 416 11.52 -11.01 -7.17
N VAL A 417 11.10 -11.73 -6.15
CA VAL A 417 11.02 -11.20 -4.79
C VAL A 417 12.37 -11.47 -4.13
N TRP A 418 13.22 -10.44 -4.14
CA TRP A 418 14.56 -10.55 -3.59
C TRP A 418 14.51 -10.72 -2.07
N THR A 419 14.87 -11.90 -1.61
CA THR A 419 15.03 -12.18 -0.19
C THR A 419 16.50 -11.89 0.16
N VAL A 420 16.73 -10.85 0.96
CA VAL A 420 18.04 -10.59 1.55
C VAL A 420 18.27 -11.71 2.58
N ARG A 421 19.20 -12.62 2.27
CA ARG A 421 19.68 -13.66 3.21
C ARG A 421 20.62 -13.07 4.23
#